data_0ec066fe661d94fdd2972de7917658a8
#
_entry.id   0ec066fe661d94fdd2972de7917658a8
#
_cell.length_a   1.000
_cell.length_b   1.000
_cell.length_c   1.000
_cell.angle_alpha   90.00
_cell.angle_beta   90.00
_cell.angle_gamma   90.00
#
_symmetry.space_group_name_H-M   'P 1'
#
loop_
_entity.id
_entity.type
_entity.pdbx_description
1 polymer ?
#
loop_
_entity_poly.entity_id
_entity_poly.type
_entity_poly.pdbx_seq_one_letter_code
_entity_poly.pdbx_strand_id
1 'polypeptide(L)'
;FEKIGADGLLHVTPYYNKTSQEGLYRHFRACAQATGLPVILYNVPSRTGVNILPETYRRLSEIDSIVGCKEASGNFSQIAGIAALCGENLTIYTGNDDQITTALALGAQGVISVVGNLLPRETHDFCQAYFDGNCEESKRLQLKYLELMQALFMDVNPIPVKQAMRAMGYDVGECRL
;
A
#
# COMPACT_ATOMS: atom_id res chain seq x y z
N PHE A 1 15.13 14.38 1.60
CA PHE A 1 15.13 13.17 0.79
C PHE A 1 15.61 13.44 -0.64
N GLU A 2 15.18 14.52 -1.30
CA GLU A 2 15.68 14.92 -2.63
C GLU A 2 17.22 14.98 -2.68
N LYS A 3 17.86 15.58 -1.68
CA LYS A 3 19.34 15.73 -1.62
C LYS A 3 20.10 14.39 -1.54
N ILE A 4 19.46 13.31 -1.18
CA ILE A 4 20.04 11.96 -1.12
C ILE A 4 19.59 11.07 -2.27
N GLY A 5 18.89 11.64 -3.28
CA GLY A 5 18.53 10.96 -4.52
C GLY A 5 17.29 10.05 -4.41
N ALA A 6 16.34 10.36 -3.53
CA ALA A 6 15.05 9.66 -3.54
C ALA A 6 14.24 10.07 -4.78
N ASP A 7 13.56 9.10 -5.41
CA ASP A 7 12.71 9.31 -6.58
C ASP A 7 11.25 9.62 -6.23
N GLY A 8 10.82 9.31 -5.02
CA GLY A 8 9.49 9.55 -4.51
C GLY A 8 9.38 9.35 -3.01
N LEU A 9 8.25 9.72 -2.44
CA LEU A 9 8.02 9.68 -1.00
C LEU A 9 6.76 8.86 -0.68
N LEU A 10 6.86 7.96 0.31
CA LEU A 10 5.72 7.26 0.89
C LEU A 10 5.45 7.84 2.28
N HIS A 11 4.35 8.58 2.41
CA HIS A 11 3.98 9.28 3.64
C HIS A 11 2.82 8.60 4.35
N VAL A 12 3.07 8.07 5.55
CA VAL A 12 2.02 7.54 6.42
C VAL A 12 1.24 8.67 7.11
N THR A 13 -0.01 8.40 7.48
CA THR A 13 -0.81 9.32 8.30
C THR A 13 -0.13 9.62 9.64
N PRO A 14 -0.37 10.80 10.25
CA PRO A 14 0.02 11.05 11.63
C PRO A 14 -0.51 9.95 12.55
N TYR A 15 0.38 9.23 13.23
CA TYR A 15 0.01 8.02 13.99
C TYR A 15 -0.01 8.24 15.51
N TYR A 16 0.75 9.19 16.04
CA TYR A 16 0.75 9.53 17.46
C TYR A 16 -0.24 10.66 17.74
N ASN A 17 -0.03 11.82 17.13
CA ASN A 17 -0.96 12.96 17.17
C ASN A 17 -2.03 12.79 16.10
N LYS A 18 -3.05 11.97 16.40
CA LYS A 18 -4.20 11.73 15.52
C LYS A 18 -4.90 13.04 15.19
N THR A 19 -5.44 13.14 13.98
CA THR A 19 -6.04 14.37 13.48
C THR A 19 -7.38 14.11 12.77
N SER A 20 -8.12 15.18 12.49
CA SER A 20 -9.34 15.16 11.69
C SER A 20 -9.04 15.04 10.19
N GLN A 21 -10.07 14.83 9.35
CA GLN A 21 -9.93 14.80 7.89
C GLN A 21 -9.35 16.11 7.33
N GLU A 22 -9.77 17.25 7.87
CA GLU A 22 -9.20 18.55 7.51
C GLU A 22 -7.74 18.66 7.93
N GLY A 23 -7.37 18.12 9.09
CA GLY A 23 -5.99 18.05 9.54
C GLY A 23 -5.13 17.14 8.66
N LEU A 24 -5.66 15.99 8.18
CA LEU A 24 -4.99 15.12 7.21
C LEU A 24 -4.74 15.86 5.90
N TYR A 25 -5.74 16.55 5.37
CA TYR A 25 -5.60 17.36 4.16
C TYR A 25 -4.49 18.39 4.30
N ARG A 26 -4.50 19.18 5.37
CA ARG A 26 -3.46 20.21 5.62
C ARG A 26 -2.08 19.62 5.80
N HIS A 27 -1.98 18.50 6.53
CA HIS A 27 -0.72 17.80 6.76
C HIS A 27 -0.10 17.32 5.45
N PHE A 28 -0.83 16.55 4.65
CA PHE A 28 -0.30 16.01 3.40
C PHE A 28 -0.05 17.09 2.35
N ARG A 29 -0.89 18.12 2.30
CA ARG A 29 -0.65 19.29 1.45
C ARG A 29 0.68 19.98 1.82
N ALA A 30 0.93 20.20 3.10
CA ALA A 30 2.17 20.82 3.55
C ALA A 30 3.40 19.94 3.23
N CYS A 31 3.29 18.60 3.41
CA CYS A 31 4.34 17.67 3.03
C CYS A 31 4.60 17.68 1.51
N ALA A 32 3.55 17.66 0.70
CA ALA A 32 3.65 17.68 -0.76
C ALA A 32 4.25 18.99 -1.28
N GLN A 33 3.91 20.14 -0.67
CA GLN A 33 4.46 21.44 -1.03
C GLN A 33 5.93 21.66 -0.59
N ALA A 34 6.44 20.83 0.32
CA ALA A 34 7.82 20.93 0.81
C ALA A 34 8.85 20.21 -0.07
N THR A 35 8.42 19.57 -1.16
CA THR A 35 9.27 18.76 -2.04
C THR A 35 8.80 18.85 -3.49
N GLY A 36 9.70 18.63 -4.45
CA GLY A 36 9.37 18.42 -5.85
C GLY A 36 9.15 16.95 -6.23
N LEU A 37 9.28 16.02 -5.25
CA LEU A 37 9.14 14.59 -5.50
C LEU A 37 7.67 14.15 -5.51
N PRO A 38 7.31 13.10 -6.28
CA PRO A 38 5.99 12.49 -6.19
C PRO A 38 5.75 11.88 -4.81
N VAL A 39 4.53 12.04 -4.31
CA VAL A 39 4.11 11.57 -3.00
C VAL A 39 3.04 10.50 -3.13
N ILE A 40 3.25 9.37 -2.47
CA ILE A 40 2.26 8.31 -2.27
C ILE A 40 1.77 8.40 -0.82
N LEU A 41 0.47 8.55 -0.64
CA LEU A 41 -0.16 8.57 0.69
C LEU A 41 -0.24 7.14 1.23
N TYR A 42 0.03 6.94 2.53
CA TYR A 42 -0.10 5.62 3.13
C TYR A 42 -1.16 5.63 4.24
N ASN A 43 -2.22 4.86 4.01
CA ASN A 43 -3.32 4.68 4.95
C ASN A 43 -3.29 3.27 5.55
N VAL A 44 -3.08 3.18 6.86
CA VAL A 44 -3.02 1.92 7.61
C VAL A 44 -3.67 2.08 8.98
N PRO A 45 -5.01 2.18 9.04
CA PRO A 45 -5.75 2.50 10.27
C PRO A 45 -5.50 1.54 11.43
N SER A 46 -5.24 0.26 11.13
CA SER A 46 -4.92 -0.75 12.15
C SER A 46 -3.65 -0.43 12.96
N ARG A 47 -2.73 0.34 12.39
CA ARG A 47 -1.48 0.76 13.05
C ARG A 47 -1.55 2.18 13.57
N THR A 48 -2.15 3.08 12.81
CA THR A 48 -2.13 4.52 13.10
C THR A 48 -3.32 4.98 13.92
N GLY A 49 -4.42 4.22 13.89
CA GLY A 49 -5.70 4.63 14.47
C GLY A 49 -6.33 5.84 13.76
N VAL A 50 -5.87 6.15 12.54
CA VAL A 50 -6.37 7.23 11.69
C VAL A 50 -6.68 6.67 10.31
N ASN A 51 -7.85 7.01 9.76
CA ASN A 51 -8.27 6.59 8.44
C ASN A 51 -8.47 7.82 7.54
N ILE A 52 -7.90 7.78 6.33
CA ILE A 52 -8.16 8.78 5.30
C ILE A 52 -9.46 8.37 4.58
N LEU A 53 -10.49 9.19 4.65
CA LEU A 53 -11.76 8.91 3.97
C LEU A 53 -11.68 9.21 2.47
N PRO A 54 -12.51 8.56 1.61
CA PRO A 54 -12.49 8.77 0.15
C PRO A 54 -12.62 10.23 -0.28
N GLU A 55 -13.44 11.04 0.40
CA GLU A 55 -13.59 12.48 0.12
C GLU A 55 -12.30 13.26 0.41
N THR A 56 -11.53 12.83 1.40
CA THR A 56 -10.21 13.43 1.70
C THR A 56 -9.19 13.07 0.63
N TYR A 57 -9.19 11.82 0.16
CA TYR A 57 -8.38 11.41 -1.00
C TYR A 57 -8.72 12.22 -2.24
N ARG A 58 -10.01 12.44 -2.54
CA ARG A 58 -10.44 13.28 -3.68
C ARG A 58 -9.83 14.68 -3.61
N ARG A 59 -9.88 15.33 -2.45
CA ARG A 59 -9.28 16.66 -2.26
C ARG A 59 -7.75 16.64 -2.39
N LEU A 60 -7.11 15.58 -1.92
CA LEU A 60 -5.66 15.40 -2.00
C LEU A 60 -5.20 15.07 -3.42
N SER A 61 -6.00 14.36 -4.21
CA SER A 61 -5.69 14.04 -5.61
C SER A 61 -5.71 15.24 -6.55
N GLU A 62 -6.22 16.40 -6.08
CA GLU A 62 -6.14 17.68 -6.79
C GLU A 62 -4.75 18.35 -6.65
N ILE A 63 -3.82 17.77 -5.88
CA ILE A 63 -2.45 18.27 -5.68
C ILE A 63 -1.51 17.46 -6.59
N ASP A 64 -0.96 18.08 -7.61
CA ASP A 64 -0.20 17.44 -8.70
C ASP A 64 0.92 16.49 -8.22
N SER A 65 1.59 16.81 -7.10
CA SER A 65 2.65 15.97 -6.54
C SER A 65 2.13 14.76 -5.75
N ILE A 66 0.84 14.68 -5.44
CA ILE A 66 0.22 13.51 -4.81
C ILE A 66 -0.28 12.57 -5.91
N VAL A 67 0.53 11.57 -6.24
CA VAL A 67 0.33 10.71 -7.42
C VAL A 67 -0.35 9.38 -7.10
N GLY A 68 -0.45 9.00 -5.84
CA GLY A 68 -1.04 7.70 -5.50
C GLY A 68 -1.27 7.50 -4.00
N CYS A 69 -1.84 6.35 -3.69
CA CYS A 69 -2.01 5.90 -2.31
C CYS A 69 -1.67 4.42 -2.16
N LYS A 70 -1.07 4.07 -1.01
CA LYS A 70 -1.02 2.72 -0.48
C LYS A 70 -2.18 2.57 0.49
N GLU A 71 -3.23 1.88 0.05
CA GLU A 71 -4.44 1.66 0.84
C GLU A 71 -4.35 0.31 1.56
N ALA A 72 -4.27 0.35 2.88
CA ALA A 72 -4.11 -0.82 3.73
C ALA A 72 -5.14 -0.85 4.89
N SER A 73 -6.34 -0.31 4.66
CA SER A 73 -7.44 -0.39 5.63
C SER A 73 -8.07 -1.79 5.70
N GLY A 74 -7.92 -2.60 4.64
CA GLY A 74 -8.63 -3.87 4.49
C GLY A 74 -10.10 -3.71 4.09
N ASN A 75 -10.54 -2.50 3.78
CA ASN A 75 -11.94 -2.18 3.46
C ASN A 75 -12.13 -2.00 1.95
N PHE A 76 -12.70 -2.99 1.27
CA PHE A 76 -12.97 -2.92 -0.17
C PHE A 76 -13.95 -1.81 -0.56
N SER A 77 -14.94 -1.49 0.29
CA SER A 77 -15.84 -0.35 0.03
C SER A 77 -15.09 0.98 0.00
N GLN A 78 -14.04 1.12 0.81
CA GLN A 78 -13.18 2.28 0.79
C GLN A 78 -12.35 2.35 -0.50
N ILE A 79 -11.75 1.23 -0.95
CA ILE A 79 -11.03 1.15 -2.22
C ILE A 79 -11.95 1.56 -3.38
N ALA A 80 -13.16 1.00 -3.43
CA ALA A 80 -14.17 1.35 -4.44
C ALA A 80 -14.54 2.84 -4.39
N GLY A 81 -14.72 3.40 -3.20
CA GLY A 81 -14.99 4.83 -3.00
C GLY A 81 -13.86 5.74 -3.49
N ILE A 82 -12.60 5.36 -3.22
CA ILE A 82 -11.42 6.10 -3.71
C ILE A 82 -11.39 6.04 -5.24
N ALA A 83 -11.53 4.85 -5.83
CA ALA A 83 -11.54 4.69 -7.28
C ALA A 83 -12.65 5.53 -7.96
N ALA A 84 -13.86 5.51 -7.38
CA ALA A 84 -15.00 6.25 -7.93
C ALA A 84 -14.82 7.79 -7.83
N LEU A 85 -14.21 8.29 -6.74
CA LEU A 85 -14.08 9.73 -6.50
C LEU A 85 -12.81 10.34 -7.09
N CYS A 86 -11.72 9.59 -7.17
CA CYS A 86 -10.43 10.11 -7.63
C CYS A 86 -10.17 9.79 -9.11
N GLY A 87 -10.78 8.70 -9.65
CA GLY A 87 -10.58 8.30 -11.04
C GLY A 87 -9.09 8.10 -11.35
N GLU A 88 -8.65 8.65 -12.48
CA GLU A 88 -7.25 8.57 -12.94
C GLU A 88 -6.30 9.51 -12.20
N ASN A 89 -6.82 10.42 -11.38
CA ASN A 89 -5.98 11.41 -10.68
C ASN A 89 -5.19 10.82 -9.51
N LEU A 90 -5.49 9.60 -9.07
CA LEU A 90 -4.81 8.97 -7.93
C LEU A 90 -4.61 7.47 -8.18
N THR A 91 -3.38 7.05 -8.37
CA THR A 91 -3.05 5.62 -8.49
C THR A 91 -3.25 4.90 -7.15
N ILE A 92 -4.03 3.82 -7.15
CA ILE A 92 -4.27 3.02 -5.95
C ILE A 92 -3.35 1.79 -5.97
N TYR A 93 -2.60 1.60 -4.88
CA TYR A 93 -1.89 0.35 -4.57
C TYR A 93 -2.50 -0.25 -3.32
N THR A 94 -2.84 -1.55 -3.33
CA THR A 94 -3.19 -2.20 -2.07
C THR A 94 -1.95 -2.41 -1.20
N GLY A 95 -2.11 -2.28 0.12
CA GLY A 95 -1.07 -2.61 1.08
C GLY A 95 -1.25 -4.00 1.71
N ASN A 96 -2.29 -4.75 1.29
CA ASN A 96 -2.68 -6.04 1.85
C ASN A 96 -2.49 -7.15 0.82
N ASP A 97 -1.52 -8.04 1.06
CA ASP A 97 -1.16 -9.12 0.14
C ASP A 97 -2.30 -10.12 -0.09
N ASP A 98 -3.10 -10.39 0.93
CA ASP A 98 -4.25 -11.28 0.87
C ASP A 98 -5.45 -10.71 0.09
N GLN A 99 -5.35 -9.48 -0.41
CA GLN A 99 -6.42 -8.74 -1.09
C GLN A 99 -6.05 -8.27 -2.50
N ILE A 100 -4.93 -8.72 -3.08
CA ILE A 100 -4.40 -8.20 -4.35
C ILE A 100 -5.44 -8.31 -5.47
N THR A 101 -5.88 -9.52 -5.81
CA THR A 101 -6.80 -9.74 -6.95
C THR A 101 -8.10 -8.94 -6.81
N THR A 102 -8.67 -8.87 -5.60
CA THR A 102 -9.89 -8.09 -5.35
C THR A 102 -9.64 -6.59 -5.48
N ALA A 103 -8.50 -6.10 -4.99
CA ALA A 103 -8.15 -4.69 -5.11
C ALA A 103 -7.93 -4.28 -6.59
N LEU A 104 -7.29 -5.14 -7.38
CA LEU A 104 -7.14 -4.94 -8.84
C LEU A 104 -8.50 -4.84 -9.53
N ALA A 105 -9.47 -5.70 -9.16
CA ALA A 105 -10.83 -5.65 -9.67
C ALA A 105 -11.59 -4.35 -9.33
N LEU A 106 -11.17 -3.65 -8.27
CA LEU A 106 -11.69 -2.35 -7.85
C LEU A 106 -10.88 -1.16 -8.38
N GLY A 107 -9.91 -1.39 -9.28
CA GLY A 107 -9.15 -0.34 -9.94
C GLY A 107 -7.75 -0.08 -9.38
N ALA A 108 -7.27 -0.89 -8.41
CA ALA A 108 -5.88 -0.80 -7.98
C ALA A 108 -4.92 -1.17 -9.13
N GLN A 109 -3.77 -0.52 -9.18
CA GLN A 109 -2.75 -0.73 -10.21
C GLN A 109 -1.60 -1.63 -9.73
N GLY A 110 -1.74 -2.23 -8.55
CA GLY A 110 -0.75 -3.14 -8.00
C GLY A 110 -0.77 -3.21 -6.48
N VAL A 111 0.32 -3.68 -5.92
CA VAL A 111 0.49 -3.89 -4.48
C VAL A 111 1.84 -3.34 -4.00
N ILE A 112 1.85 -2.77 -2.80
CA ILE A 112 3.09 -2.49 -2.06
C ILE A 112 3.17 -3.54 -0.96
N SER A 113 3.83 -4.65 -1.28
CA SER A 113 3.71 -5.97 -0.70
C SER A 113 4.73 -6.26 0.43
N VAL A 114 4.36 -7.15 1.34
CA VAL A 114 5.26 -7.84 2.27
C VAL A 114 5.74 -9.16 1.67
N VAL A 115 4.85 -9.97 1.10
CA VAL A 115 5.19 -11.25 0.48
C VAL A 115 6.15 -11.08 -0.71
N GLY A 116 6.14 -9.93 -1.36
CA GLY A 116 7.08 -9.57 -2.42
C GLY A 116 8.56 -9.54 -2.01
N ASN A 117 8.87 -9.51 -0.70
CA ASN A 117 10.24 -9.70 -0.21
C ASN A 117 10.71 -11.16 -0.33
N LEU A 118 9.80 -12.12 -0.33
CA LEU A 118 10.10 -13.57 -0.43
C LEU A 118 9.90 -14.06 -1.86
N LEU A 119 8.82 -13.62 -2.50
CA LEU A 119 8.32 -14.09 -3.78
C LEU A 119 8.07 -12.91 -4.73
N PRO A 120 9.11 -12.15 -5.13
CA PRO A 120 8.93 -10.95 -5.95
C PRO A 120 8.35 -11.26 -7.33
N ARG A 121 8.78 -12.36 -7.98
CA ARG A 121 8.27 -12.79 -9.29
C ARG A 121 6.80 -13.18 -9.21
N GLU A 122 6.46 -14.02 -8.26
CA GLU A 122 5.08 -14.47 -8.06
C GLU A 122 4.16 -13.29 -7.74
N THR A 123 4.61 -12.36 -6.92
CA THR A 123 3.84 -11.14 -6.60
C THR A 123 3.61 -10.28 -7.85
N HIS A 124 4.61 -10.14 -8.72
CA HIS A 124 4.44 -9.51 -10.02
C HIS A 124 3.42 -10.28 -10.87
N ASP A 125 3.54 -11.60 -10.94
CA ASP A 125 2.69 -12.45 -11.77
C ASP A 125 1.21 -12.42 -11.35
N PHE A 126 0.89 -12.19 -10.07
CA PHE A 126 -0.47 -11.92 -9.61
C PHE A 126 -1.10 -10.75 -10.35
N CYS A 127 -0.38 -9.62 -10.35
CA CYS A 127 -0.88 -8.39 -10.95
C CYS A 127 -0.91 -8.52 -12.46
N GLN A 128 0.17 -9.05 -13.05
CA GLN A 128 0.29 -9.17 -14.49
C GLN A 128 -0.78 -10.09 -15.09
N ALA A 129 -1.04 -11.24 -14.46
CA ALA A 129 -2.11 -12.13 -14.90
C ALA A 129 -3.46 -11.42 -14.96
N TYR A 130 -3.75 -10.57 -13.97
CA TYR A 130 -4.97 -9.78 -13.97
C TYR A 130 -5.01 -8.78 -15.13
N PHE A 131 -3.94 -8.03 -15.34
CA PHE A 131 -3.85 -7.02 -16.41
C PHE A 131 -3.87 -7.63 -17.82
N ASP A 132 -3.38 -8.86 -17.97
CA ASP A 132 -3.46 -9.64 -19.21
C ASP A 132 -4.86 -10.24 -19.43
N GLY A 133 -5.84 -9.96 -18.57
CA GLY A 133 -7.21 -10.47 -18.65
C GLY A 133 -7.38 -11.89 -18.09
N ASN A 134 -6.34 -12.50 -17.55
CA ASN A 134 -6.39 -13.84 -16.95
C ASN A 134 -6.71 -13.77 -15.45
N CYS A 135 -7.94 -13.31 -15.13
CA CYS A 135 -8.40 -13.15 -13.74
C CYS A 135 -8.42 -14.48 -12.97
N GLU A 136 -8.66 -15.61 -13.64
CA GLU A 136 -8.65 -16.93 -13.00
C GLU A 136 -7.25 -17.32 -12.51
N GLU A 137 -6.20 -17.00 -13.27
CA GLU A 137 -4.82 -17.24 -12.85
C GLU A 137 -4.44 -16.32 -11.67
N SER A 138 -4.79 -15.04 -11.72
CA SER A 138 -4.59 -14.11 -10.61
C SER A 138 -5.25 -14.64 -9.33
N LYS A 139 -6.52 -15.09 -9.42
CA LYS A 139 -7.24 -15.70 -8.32
C LYS A 139 -6.55 -16.98 -7.81
N ARG A 140 -6.13 -17.85 -8.73
CA ARG A 140 -5.43 -19.10 -8.40
C ARG A 140 -4.14 -18.84 -7.60
N LEU A 141 -3.36 -17.86 -8.03
CA LEU A 141 -2.13 -17.44 -7.34
C LEU A 141 -2.45 -16.86 -5.96
N GLN A 142 -3.46 -15.99 -5.86
CA GLN A 142 -3.93 -15.42 -4.59
C GLN A 142 -4.24 -16.53 -3.57
N LEU A 143 -5.03 -17.53 -3.97
CA LEU A 143 -5.44 -18.62 -3.09
C LEU A 143 -4.29 -19.58 -2.78
N LYS A 144 -3.39 -19.81 -3.73
CA LYS A 144 -2.21 -20.67 -3.55
C LYS A 144 -1.28 -20.14 -2.43
N TYR A 145 -1.09 -18.84 -2.36
CA TYR A 145 -0.16 -18.23 -1.42
C TYR A 145 -0.84 -17.59 -0.20
N LEU A 146 -2.15 -17.76 -0.03
CA LEU A 146 -2.92 -17.13 1.04
C LEU A 146 -2.39 -17.49 2.43
N GLU A 147 -2.06 -18.75 2.68
CA GLU A 147 -1.52 -19.20 3.98
C GLU A 147 -0.18 -18.51 4.29
N LEU A 148 0.71 -18.40 3.30
CA LEU A 148 1.97 -17.66 3.47
C LEU A 148 1.73 -16.18 3.77
N MET A 149 0.83 -15.53 3.02
CA MET A 149 0.49 -14.13 3.24
C MET A 149 -0.02 -13.90 4.67
N GLN A 150 -0.87 -14.78 5.17
CA GLN A 150 -1.39 -14.71 6.55
C GLN A 150 -0.29 -14.99 7.58
N ALA A 151 0.59 -15.97 7.33
CA ALA A 151 1.70 -16.29 8.22
C ALA A 151 2.68 -15.11 8.39
N LEU A 152 2.86 -14.28 7.35
CA LEU A 152 3.72 -13.09 7.42
C LEU A 152 3.17 -11.98 8.33
N PHE A 153 1.92 -12.13 8.78
CA PHE A 153 1.25 -11.21 9.72
C PHE A 153 0.80 -11.89 11.02
N MET A 154 1.27 -13.12 11.30
CA MET A 154 0.98 -13.82 12.55
C MET A 154 1.59 -13.16 13.79
N ASP A 155 2.60 -12.31 13.57
CA ASP A 155 3.22 -11.45 14.56
C ASP A 155 3.45 -10.06 13.93
N VAL A 156 4.01 -9.13 14.72
CA VAL A 156 4.24 -7.75 14.27
C VAL A 156 5.21 -7.73 13.08
N ASN A 157 4.75 -7.26 11.92
CA ASN A 157 5.61 -7.00 10.78
C ASN A 157 6.66 -5.91 11.16
N PRO A 158 7.99 -6.11 10.92
CA PRO A 158 8.59 -7.07 9.98
C PRO A 158 9.15 -8.37 10.59
N ILE A 159 8.75 -8.78 11.78
CA ILE A 159 9.33 -9.97 12.44
C ILE A 159 9.15 -11.24 11.58
N PRO A 160 7.92 -11.64 11.17
CA PRO A 160 7.75 -12.86 10.39
C PRO A 160 8.45 -12.84 9.03
N VAL A 161 8.41 -11.73 8.29
CA VAL A 161 9.07 -11.65 6.99
C VAL A 161 10.59 -11.76 7.11
N LYS A 162 11.20 -11.17 8.14
CA LYS A 162 12.65 -11.32 8.40
C LYS A 162 13.01 -12.77 8.74
N GLN A 163 12.21 -13.45 9.55
CA GLN A 163 12.43 -14.86 9.85
C GLN A 163 12.29 -15.75 8.61
N ALA A 164 11.30 -15.52 7.79
CA ALA A 164 11.11 -16.24 6.54
C ALA A 164 12.29 -16.01 5.57
N MET A 165 12.75 -14.78 5.41
CA MET A 165 13.93 -14.46 4.58
C MET A 165 15.20 -15.14 5.10
N ARG A 166 15.41 -15.19 6.43
CA ARG A 166 16.53 -15.94 7.03
C ARG A 166 16.44 -17.44 6.73
N ALA A 167 15.24 -18.02 6.82
CA ALA A 167 15.02 -19.43 6.47
C ALA A 167 15.34 -19.72 5.00
N MET A 168 15.22 -18.72 4.11
CA MET A 168 15.65 -18.78 2.71
C MET A 168 17.15 -18.52 2.50
N GLY A 169 17.90 -18.23 3.56
CA GLY A 169 19.35 -17.99 3.51
C GLY A 169 19.77 -16.53 3.28
N TYR A 170 18.83 -15.56 3.35
CA TYR A 170 19.18 -14.14 3.23
C TYR A 170 19.67 -13.57 4.56
N ASP A 171 20.75 -12.80 4.52
CA ASP A 171 21.19 -12.00 5.67
C ASP A 171 20.40 -10.69 5.72
N VAL A 172 19.37 -10.67 6.55
CA VAL A 172 18.49 -9.50 6.74
C VAL A 172 18.69 -8.84 8.10
N GLY A 173 19.77 -9.20 8.80
CA GLY A 173 20.06 -8.72 10.15
C GLY A 173 19.03 -9.21 11.18
N GLU A 174 19.25 -8.86 12.44
CA GLU A 174 18.36 -9.22 13.54
C GLU A 174 17.20 -8.24 13.72
N CYS A 175 16.13 -8.70 14.39
CA CYS A 175 15.14 -7.78 14.93
C CYS A 175 15.75 -7.09 16.16
N ARG A 176 15.38 -5.82 16.37
CA ARG A 176 15.89 -5.05 17.52
C ARG A 176 15.21 -5.41 18.84
N LEU A 177 13.99 -5.93 18.76
CA LEU A 177 13.16 -6.40 19.88
C LEU A 177 12.60 -7.77 19.54
#